data_b9e9a19bc763e08889b9d3349640e7bf
#
_entry.id   b9e9a19bc763e08889b9d3349640e7bf
#
_cell.length_a   1.000
_cell.length_b   1.000
_cell.length_c   1.000
_cell.angle_alpha   90.00
_cell.angle_beta   90.00
_cell.angle_gamma   90.00
#
_symmetry.space_group_name_H-M   'P 1'
#
loop_
_entity.id
_entity.type
_entity.pdbx_description
1 polymer ?
#
loop_
_entity_poly.entity_id
_entity_poly.type
_entity_poly.pdbx_seq_one_letter_code
_entity_poly.pdbx_strand_id
1 'polypeptide(L)'
;MTSRLYYTDAYAKAFDGRITEVSADGQRVYLDRTAFYPTSGGQPYDLGSLGGAQVADVVDEDERIAHVLAAPLSGHEIGDAVRGEIDWRRRFDHMQQHTGQHLLSAVFATLFGYETASVHFGVDRSSLDLDVGAIDAAQLGEAERRANEIVWENRPVSVSFEDAATATGLRKAPPREGILRIVTIADVDRSACGGTHVRATGEIGAIALRGTERIRKQMRVEFLCGARVVRQARADFEALSAIALSVKASLAEAPALVAAQSAELRDTMAARKRLEGELAVHQARALYEMTAPTPAGVRVAVLRRDGGSLEDIRPLAQAFASLPKTVFVAAVLSSATVLVAAADDAGVDAGRLLKPALTAAGGRGGGSPKLAQGTVPNADALDGLVNTLRDAIA
;
A
#
# COMPACT_ATOMS: atom_id res chain seq x y z
N MET A 1 8.93 -34.05 -26.49
CA MET A 1 7.82 -33.13 -26.12
C MET A 1 7.13 -33.66 -24.86
N THR A 2 6.93 -32.83 -23.83
CA THR A 2 6.20 -33.21 -22.61
C THR A 2 4.68 -33.12 -22.82
N SER A 3 3.93 -34.20 -22.55
CA SER A 3 2.47 -34.17 -22.57
C SER A 3 1.92 -33.38 -21.39
N ARG A 4 1.13 -32.33 -21.66
CA ARG A 4 0.60 -31.38 -20.67
C ARG A 4 -0.78 -31.81 -20.19
N LEU A 5 -0.83 -32.65 -19.14
CA LEU A 5 -2.07 -33.23 -18.61
C LEU A 5 -3.06 -32.15 -18.13
N TYR A 6 -2.56 -31.02 -17.59
CA TYR A 6 -3.36 -29.90 -17.13
C TYR A 6 -4.16 -29.21 -18.25
N TYR A 7 -3.86 -29.48 -19.54
CA TYR A 7 -4.65 -28.95 -20.65
C TYR A 7 -6.00 -29.64 -20.81
N THR A 8 -6.06 -30.92 -20.44
CA THR A 8 -7.28 -31.74 -20.55
C THR A 8 -7.92 -32.03 -19.21
N ASP A 9 -7.13 -32.16 -18.14
CA ASP A 9 -7.62 -32.36 -16.78
C ASP A 9 -6.89 -31.43 -15.78
N ALA A 10 -7.45 -30.24 -15.54
CA ALA A 10 -6.94 -29.31 -14.54
C ALA A 10 -7.10 -29.82 -13.09
N TYR A 11 -7.89 -30.89 -12.87
CA TYR A 11 -8.18 -31.47 -11.55
C TYR A 11 -7.26 -32.67 -11.21
N ALA A 12 -6.33 -33.03 -12.07
CA ALA A 12 -5.32 -34.04 -11.76
C ALA A 12 -4.47 -33.58 -10.58
N LYS A 13 -4.71 -34.16 -9.38
CA LYS A 13 -3.98 -33.83 -8.14
C LYS A 13 -2.67 -34.61 -8.03
N ALA A 14 -2.57 -35.77 -8.68
CA ALA A 14 -1.40 -36.61 -8.75
C ALA A 14 -1.34 -37.28 -10.12
N PHE A 15 -0.14 -37.61 -10.54
CA PHE A 15 0.12 -38.32 -11.82
C PHE A 15 1.39 -39.12 -11.72
N ASP A 16 1.54 -40.08 -12.58
CA ASP A 16 2.78 -40.83 -12.79
C ASP A 16 3.36 -40.39 -14.14
N GLY A 17 4.64 -40.00 -14.15
CA GLY A 17 5.42 -39.64 -15.33
C GLY A 17 6.71 -40.43 -15.38
N ARG A 18 7.33 -40.49 -16.55
CA ARG A 18 8.63 -41.12 -16.74
C ARG A 18 9.70 -40.05 -16.92
N ILE A 19 10.80 -40.19 -16.18
CA ILE A 19 11.93 -39.27 -16.28
C ILE A 19 12.58 -39.40 -17.66
N THR A 20 12.68 -38.30 -18.41
CA THR A 20 13.31 -38.25 -19.73
C THR A 20 14.68 -37.60 -19.69
N GLU A 21 14.93 -36.70 -18.76
CA GLU A 21 16.20 -35.98 -18.59
C GLU A 21 16.32 -35.46 -17.15
N VAL A 22 17.56 -35.39 -16.66
CA VAL A 22 17.90 -34.76 -15.37
C VAL A 22 19.14 -33.90 -15.59
N SER A 23 19.16 -32.68 -15.08
CA SER A 23 20.34 -31.78 -15.14
C SER A 23 21.49 -32.33 -14.30
N ALA A 24 22.71 -31.85 -14.59
CA ALA A 24 23.92 -32.34 -13.93
C ALA A 24 23.94 -32.11 -12.41
N ASP A 25 23.22 -31.08 -11.93
CA ASP A 25 23.03 -30.79 -10.49
C ASP A 25 21.87 -31.59 -9.85
N GLY A 26 21.14 -32.38 -10.65
CA GLY A 26 20.01 -33.18 -10.19
C GLY A 26 18.75 -32.35 -9.82
N GLN A 27 18.74 -31.05 -10.01
CA GLN A 27 17.63 -30.20 -9.58
C GLN A 27 16.62 -29.87 -10.68
N ARG A 28 16.97 -30.04 -11.97
CA ARG A 28 16.02 -29.92 -13.08
C ARG A 28 15.64 -31.29 -13.60
N VAL A 29 14.36 -31.61 -13.58
CA VAL A 29 13.83 -32.90 -14.01
C VAL A 29 12.78 -32.68 -15.11
N TYR A 30 12.92 -33.43 -16.20
CA TYR A 30 11.99 -33.43 -17.33
C TYR A 30 11.26 -34.77 -17.40
N LEU A 31 9.96 -34.70 -17.71
CA LEU A 31 9.10 -35.88 -17.78
C LEU A 31 8.47 -36.03 -19.16
N ASP A 32 8.06 -37.24 -19.50
CA ASP A 32 7.26 -37.52 -20.69
C ASP A 32 5.88 -36.85 -20.61
N ARG A 33 5.34 -36.70 -19.40
CA ARG A 33 4.05 -36.04 -19.11
C ARG A 33 4.08 -35.36 -17.75
N THR A 34 3.24 -34.32 -17.59
CA THR A 34 3.12 -33.60 -16.31
C THR A 34 1.73 -32.98 -16.10
N ALA A 35 1.28 -33.00 -14.85
CA ALA A 35 0.13 -32.20 -14.39
C ALA A 35 0.55 -30.89 -13.73
N PHE A 36 1.84 -30.65 -13.49
CA PHE A 36 2.32 -29.36 -12.99
C PHE A 36 2.17 -28.27 -14.04
N TYR A 37 1.45 -27.19 -13.68
CA TYR A 37 1.28 -26.02 -14.51
C TYR A 37 2.51 -25.08 -14.37
N PRO A 38 3.15 -24.67 -15.46
CA PRO A 38 4.25 -23.68 -15.43
C PRO A 38 3.66 -22.26 -15.35
N THR A 39 4.50 -21.28 -15.00
CA THR A 39 4.09 -19.87 -15.13
C THR A 39 3.78 -19.56 -16.59
N SER A 40 2.53 -19.21 -16.88
CA SER A 40 2.09 -18.85 -18.23
C SER A 40 0.79 -18.03 -18.18
N GLY A 41 0.61 -17.11 -19.15
CA GLY A 41 -0.61 -16.31 -19.26
C GLY A 41 -0.96 -15.50 -18.01
N GLY A 42 0.04 -15.13 -17.20
CA GLY A 42 -0.13 -14.45 -15.93
C GLY A 42 -0.41 -15.36 -14.73
N GLN A 43 -0.84 -16.61 -14.93
CA GLN A 43 -1.05 -17.58 -13.85
C GLN A 43 0.31 -18.12 -13.37
N PRO A 44 0.61 -18.06 -12.05
CA PRO A 44 1.83 -18.62 -11.49
C PRO A 44 1.87 -20.14 -11.56
N TYR A 45 3.07 -20.70 -11.50
CA TYR A 45 3.32 -22.14 -11.47
C TYR A 45 2.77 -22.84 -10.23
N ASP A 46 2.60 -24.15 -10.37
CA ASP A 46 2.22 -25.00 -9.26
C ASP A 46 3.41 -25.34 -8.37
N LEU A 47 3.07 -25.60 -7.11
CA LEU A 47 3.94 -26.26 -6.15
C LEU A 47 3.46 -27.68 -5.88
N GLY A 48 4.30 -28.47 -5.20
CA GLY A 48 3.98 -29.83 -4.82
C GLY A 48 5.24 -30.68 -4.64
N SER A 49 5.14 -31.99 -4.92
CA SER A 49 6.28 -32.89 -4.82
C SER A 49 6.42 -33.78 -6.07
N LEU A 50 7.65 -34.10 -6.41
CA LEU A 50 8.01 -35.02 -7.49
C LEU A 50 8.99 -36.06 -6.95
N GLY A 51 8.61 -37.34 -6.92
CA GLY A 51 9.45 -38.37 -6.33
C GLY A 51 9.83 -38.13 -4.86
N GLY A 52 8.99 -37.44 -4.11
CA GLY A 52 9.25 -37.02 -2.73
C GLY A 52 10.04 -35.71 -2.56
N ALA A 53 10.70 -35.20 -3.62
CA ALA A 53 11.37 -33.91 -3.61
C ALA A 53 10.37 -32.76 -3.82
N GLN A 54 10.56 -31.64 -3.13
CA GLN A 54 9.70 -30.47 -3.28
C GLN A 54 9.96 -29.75 -4.62
N VAL A 55 8.88 -29.45 -5.35
CA VAL A 55 8.92 -28.63 -6.57
C VAL A 55 8.95 -27.15 -6.16
N ALA A 56 10.02 -26.46 -6.51
CA ALA A 56 10.25 -25.05 -6.20
C ALA A 56 9.84 -24.12 -7.35
N ASP A 57 9.89 -24.61 -8.61
CA ASP A 57 9.45 -23.88 -9.81
C ASP A 57 9.06 -24.85 -10.92
N VAL A 58 8.24 -24.40 -11.85
CA VAL A 58 7.86 -25.14 -13.07
C VAL A 58 7.99 -24.18 -14.25
N VAL A 59 8.92 -24.50 -15.16
CA VAL A 59 9.30 -23.63 -16.28
C VAL A 59 8.87 -24.23 -17.61
N ASP A 60 8.18 -23.44 -18.42
CA ASP A 60 7.86 -23.82 -19.80
C ASP A 60 9.06 -23.52 -20.73
N GLU A 61 9.62 -24.54 -21.32
CA GLU A 61 10.69 -24.47 -22.29
C GLU A 61 10.18 -24.94 -23.67
N ASP A 62 9.04 -24.41 -24.11
CA ASP A 62 8.33 -24.69 -25.36
C ASP A 62 7.91 -26.16 -25.53
N GLU A 63 8.81 -27.05 -25.93
CA GLU A 63 8.51 -28.46 -26.15
C GLU A 63 8.51 -29.31 -24.88
N ARG A 64 9.09 -28.81 -23.80
CA ARG A 64 9.28 -29.52 -22.55
C ARG A 64 9.02 -28.65 -21.33
N ILE A 65 8.66 -29.30 -20.25
CA ILE A 65 8.43 -28.63 -18.96
C ILE A 65 9.55 -29.04 -18.01
N ALA A 66 10.28 -28.06 -17.49
CA ALA A 66 11.29 -28.26 -16.46
C ALA A 66 10.65 -28.17 -15.07
N HIS A 67 10.79 -29.23 -14.26
CA HIS A 67 10.45 -29.22 -12.84
C HIS A 67 11.73 -28.88 -12.06
N VAL A 68 11.77 -27.70 -11.46
CA VAL A 68 12.90 -27.24 -10.63
C VAL A 68 12.64 -27.69 -9.20
N LEU A 69 13.51 -28.52 -8.66
CA LEU A 69 13.39 -29.07 -7.31
C LEU A 69 14.21 -28.28 -6.29
N ALA A 70 13.73 -28.20 -5.07
CA ALA A 70 14.43 -27.55 -3.96
C ALA A 70 15.72 -28.31 -3.53
N ALA A 71 15.79 -29.61 -3.85
CA ALA A 71 16.94 -30.47 -3.64
C ALA A 71 17.04 -31.49 -4.79
N PRO A 72 18.22 -32.04 -5.09
CA PRO A 72 18.40 -33.05 -6.13
C PRO A 72 17.46 -34.25 -5.95
N LEU A 73 16.91 -34.76 -7.05
CA LEU A 73 16.08 -35.98 -7.04
C LEU A 73 16.94 -37.17 -6.70
N SER A 74 16.66 -37.85 -5.60
CA SER A 74 17.42 -38.99 -5.09
C SER A 74 16.71 -40.31 -5.38
N GLY A 75 17.48 -41.37 -5.70
CA GLY A 75 16.96 -42.72 -5.86
C GLY A 75 16.16 -42.97 -7.14
N HIS A 76 16.30 -42.09 -8.14
CA HIS A 76 15.66 -42.21 -9.45
C HIS A 76 16.69 -41.97 -10.58
N GLU A 77 16.55 -42.72 -11.67
CA GLU A 77 17.35 -42.58 -12.86
C GLU A 77 16.51 -42.22 -14.09
N ILE A 78 17.14 -41.82 -15.19
CA ILE A 78 16.44 -41.59 -16.46
C ILE A 78 15.75 -42.89 -16.90
N GLY A 79 14.48 -42.80 -17.22
CA GLY A 79 13.61 -43.93 -17.57
C GLY A 79 12.73 -44.42 -16.45
N ASP A 80 13.00 -44.05 -15.20
CA ASP A 80 12.16 -44.47 -14.06
C ASP A 80 10.81 -43.75 -14.07
N ALA A 81 9.80 -44.46 -13.53
CA ALA A 81 8.52 -43.85 -13.21
C ALA A 81 8.64 -43.05 -11.92
N VAL A 82 8.12 -41.84 -11.94
CA VAL A 82 8.09 -40.96 -10.78
C VAL A 82 6.70 -40.41 -10.58
N ARG A 83 6.26 -40.36 -9.32
CA ARG A 83 4.96 -39.79 -8.94
C ARG A 83 5.09 -38.31 -8.65
N GLY A 84 4.25 -37.50 -9.32
CA GLY A 84 4.05 -36.07 -9.04
C GLY A 84 2.75 -35.86 -8.25
N GLU A 85 2.81 -35.01 -7.24
CA GLU A 85 1.64 -34.60 -6.42
C GLU A 85 1.55 -33.08 -6.34
N ILE A 86 0.42 -32.54 -6.75
CA ILE A 86 0.19 -31.08 -6.86
C ILE A 86 -0.29 -30.52 -5.50
N ASP A 87 0.25 -29.39 -5.06
CA ASP A 87 -0.39 -28.60 -4.00
C ASP A 87 -1.76 -28.14 -4.48
N TRP A 88 -2.76 -28.94 -4.15
CA TRP A 88 -4.13 -28.73 -4.61
C TRP A 88 -4.74 -27.42 -4.10
N ARG A 89 -4.36 -26.97 -2.89
CA ARG A 89 -4.86 -25.72 -2.34
C ARG A 89 -4.40 -24.53 -3.18
N ARG A 90 -3.13 -24.49 -3.56
CA ARG A 90 -2.56 -23.48 -4.43
C ARG A 90 -3.13 -23.54 -5.85
N ARG A 91 -3.20 -24.74 -6.44
CA ARG A 91 -3.79 -24.96 -7.78
C ARG A 91 -5.22 -24.47 -7.84
N PHE A 92 -6.05 -24.86 -6.90
CA PHE A 92 -7.47 -24.52 -6.90
C PHE A 92 -7.69 -23.00 -6.67
N ASP A 93 -6.90 -22.38 -5.81
CA ASP A 93 -6.90 -20.93 -5.63
C ASP A 93 -6.58 -20.22 -6.96
N HIS A 94 -5.55 -20.65 -7.69
CA HIS A 94 -5.23 -20.07 -9.00
C HIS A 94 -6.36 -20.30 -10.03
N MET A 95 -6.98 -21.46 -10.04
CA MET A 95 -8.13 -21.75 -10.91
C MET A 95 -9.31 -20.83 -10.61
N GLN A 96 -9.59 -20.56 -9.32
CA GLN A 96 -10.64 -19.62 -8.90
C GLN A 96 -10.32 -18.19 -9.39
N GLN A 97 -9.09 -17.71 -9.19
CA GLN A 97 -8.70 -16.38 -9.66
C GLN A 97 -8.77 -16.28 -11.19
N HIS A 98 -8.27 -17.30 -11.91
CA HIS A 98 -8.20 -17.27 -13.36
C HIS A 98 -9.59 -17.32 -14.00
N THR A 99 -10.46 -18.22 -13.52
CA THR A 99 -11.83 -18.28 -14.04
C THR A 99 -12.64 -17.03 -13.65
N GLY A 100 -12.45 -16.53 -12.42
CA GLY A 100 -13.04 -15.27 -11.99
C GLY A 100 -12.60 -14.08 -12.82
N GLN A 101 -11.34 -14.05 -13.25
CA GLN A 101 -10.84 -13.03 -14.18
C GLN A 101 -11.53 -13.11 -15.55
N HIS A 102 -11.69 -14.30 -16.13
CA HIS A 102 -12.41 -14.49 -17.38
C HIS A 102 -13.84 -13.97 -17.27
N LEU A 103 -14.53 -14.35 -16.18
CA LEU A 103 -15.88 -13.90 -15.88
C LEU A 103 -15.97 -12.38 -15.75
N LEU A 104 -15.09 -11.75 -14.96
CA LEU A 104 -15.07 -10.29 -14.79
C LEU A 104 -14.78 -9.57 -16.12
N SER A 105 -13.82 -10.06 -16.91
CA SER A 105 -13.52 -9.49 -18.22
C SER A 105 -14.74 -9.52 -19.15
N ALA A 106 -15.50 -10.61 -19.15
CA ALA A 106 -16.74 -10.72 -19.95
C ALA A 106 -17.83 -9.78 -19.41
N VAL A 107 -17.98 -9.68 -18.10
CA VAL A 107 -18.98 -8.80 -17.45
C VAL A 107 -18.68 -7.33 -17.76
N PHE A 108 -17.44 -6.86 -17.61
CA PHE A 108 -17.07 -5.47 -17.93
C PHE A 108 -17.25 -5.15 -19.43
N ALA A 109 -16.89 -6.09 -20.30
CA ALA A 109 -17.10 -5.92 -21.74
C ALA A 109 -18.59 -5.86 -22.09
N THR A 110 -19.42 -6.73 -21.51
CA THR A 110 -20.85 -6.81 -21.81
C THR A 110 -21.65 -5.63 -21.27
N LEU A 111 -21.38 -5.21 -20.01
CA LEU A 111 -22.14 -4.14 -19.36
C LEU A 111 -21.72 -2.76 -19.84
N PHE A 112 -20.43 -2.54 -20.08
CA PHE A 112 -19.88 -1.20 -20.27
C PHE A 112 -19.03 -1.05 -21.54
N GLY A 113 -18.76 -2.13 -22.27
CA GLY A 113 -17.84 -2.11 -23.41
C GLY A 113 -16.36 -1.94 -23.00
N TYR A 114 -16.01 -2.24 -21.74
CA TYR A 114 -14.64 -2.07 -21.22
C TYR A 114 -13.81 -3.32 -21.51
N GLU A 115 -12.86 -3.19 -22.42
CA GLU A 115 -11.96 -4.28 -22.79
C GLU A 115 -10.83 -4.46 -21.75
N THR A 116 -10.49 -5.71 -21.47
CA THR A 116 -9.34 -6.03 -20.60
C THR A 116 -8.04 -5.92 -21.39
N ALA A 117 -7.15 -5.04 -21.01
CA ALA A 117 -5.84 -4.86 -21.64
C ALA A 117 -4.80 -5.84 -21.08
N SER A 118 -4.73 -6.00 -19.77
CA SER A 118 -3.79 -6.91 -19.09
C SER A 118 -4.39 -7.50 -17.82
N VAL A 119 -3.75 -8.56 -17.30
CA VAL A 119 -4.16 -9.29 -16.10
C VAL A 119 -2.92 -9.61 -15.26
N HIS A 120 -3.05 -9.52 -13.96
CA HIS A 120 -2.00 -9.81 -13.00
C HIS A 120 -2.53 -10.68 -11.86
N PHE A 121 -1.90 -11.84 -11.64
CA PHE A 121 -2.24 -12.74 -10.54
C PHE A 121 -1.15 -12.65 -9.46
N GLY A 122 -1.42 -11.87 -8.43
CA GLY A 122 -0.54 -11.79 -7.26
C GLY A 122 -0.86 -12.89 -6.23
N VAL A 123 -0.03 -12.97 -5.19
CA VAL A 123 -0.18 -13.97 -4.12
C VAL A 123 -1.46 -13.72 -3.32
N ASP A 124 -1.71 -12.46 -2.95
CA ASP A 124 -2.86 -12.11 -2.11
C ASP A 124 -4.03 -11.53 -2.91
N ARG A 125 -3.74 -10.77 -3.97
CA ARG A 125 -4.73 -10.09 -4.82
C ARG A 125 -4.44 -10.32 -6.28
N SER A 126 -5.49 -10.31 -7.08
CA SER A 126 -5.41 -10.31 -8.54
C SER A 126 -5.97 -9.00 -9.07
N SER A 127 -5.57 -8.60 -10.26
CA SER A 127 -6.10 -7.39 -10.90
C SER A 127 -6.23 -7.56 -12.41
N LEU A 128 -7.14 -6.79 -12.98
CA LEU A 128 -7.28 -6.62 -14.41
C LEU A 128 -7.22 -5.13 -14.76
N ASP A 129 -6.53 -4.82 -15.85
CA ASP A 129 -6.44 -3.47 -16.38
C ASP A 129 -7.46 -3.31 -17.51
N LEU A 130 -8.40 -2.39 -17.35
CA LEU A 130 -9.45 -2.09 -18.32
C LEU A 130 -9.04 -0.88 -19.17
N ASP A 131 -9.29 -0.96 -20.46
CA ASP A 131 -9.02 0.14 -21.41
C ASP A 131 -10.09 1.23 -21.29
N VAL A 132 -10.11 1.89 -20.14
CA VAL A 132 -11.01 3.00 -19.81
C VAL A 132 -10.30 3.97 -18.88
N GLY A 133 -10.63 5.27 -19.01
CA GLY A 133 -9.97 6.32 -18.23
C GLY A 133 -10.51 6.53 -16.80
N ALA A 134 -11.73 6.05 -16.51
CA ALA A 134 -12.37 6.15 -15.20
C ALA A 134 -13.47 5.08 -15.06
N ILE A 135 -13.70 4.64 -13.85
CA ILE A 135 -14.82 3.76 -13.45
C ILE A 135 -15.36 4.32 -12.13
N ASP A 136 -16.66 4.48 -12.03
CA ASP A 136 -17.29 4.92 -10.80
C ASP A 136 -17.72 3.76 -9.89
N ALA A 137 -18.07 4.08 -8.65
CA ALA A 137 -18.45 3.08 -7.65
C ALA A 137 -19.73 2.31 -8.03
N ALA A 138 -20.66 2.92 -8.77
CA ALA A 138 -21.89 2.26 -9.19
C ALA A 138 -21.59 1.20 -10.26
N GLN A 139 -20.72 1.51 -11.22
CA GLN A 139 -20.27 0.57 -12.25
C GLN A 139 -19.51 -0.63 -11.64
N LEU A 140 -18.66 -0.37 -10.64
CA LEU A 140 -17.98 -1.44 -9.91
C LEU A 140 -18.97 -2.34 -9.17
N GLY A 141 -19.91 -1.74 -8.43
CA GLY A 141 -20.94 -2.49 -7.72
C GLY A 141 -21.82 -3.32 -8.65
N GLU A 142 -22.16 -2.79 -9.81
CA GLU A 142 -22.96 -3.50 -10.82
C GLU A 142 -22.18 -4.66 -11.45
N ALA A 143 -20.89 -4.47 -11.78
CA ALA A 143 -20.04 -5.54 -12.28
C ALA A 143 -19.86 -6.66 -11.24
N GLU A 144 -19.62 -6.31 -9.98
CA GLU A 144 -19.49 -7.27 -8.88
C GLU A 144 -20.79 -8.05 -8.69
N ARG A 145 -21.93 -7.38 -8.63
CA ARG A 145 -23.24 -8.00 -8.49
C ARG A 145 -23.50 -8.98 -9.63
N ARG A 146 -23.31 -8.54 -10.88
CA ARG A 146 -23.55 -9.40 -12.06
C ARG A 146 -22.62 -10.60 -12.12
N ALA A 147 -21.34 -10.41 -11.79
CA ALA A 147 -20.38 -11.52 -11.71
C ALA A 147 -20.82 -12.58 -10.68
N ASN A 148 -21.25 -12.16 -9.49
CA ASN A 148 -21.72 -13.08 -8.45
C ASN A 148 -23.04 -13.78 -8.82
N GLU A 149 -23.96 -13.12 -9.54
CA GLU A 149 -25.14 -13.78 -10.07
C GLU A 149 -24.78 -14.96 -10.99
N ILE A 150 -23.81 -14.75 -11.91
CA ILE A 150 -23.33 -15.81 -12.80
C ILE A 150 -22.61 -16.92 -12.01
N VAL A 151 -21.91 -16.58 -10.93
CA VAL A 151 -21.34 -17.58 -10.02
C VAL A 151 -22.46 -18.45 -9.42
N TRP A 152 -23.55 -17.86 -8.96
CA TRP A 152 -24.70 -18.60 -8.37
C TRP A 152 -25.49 -19.41 -9.38
N GLU A 153 -25.50 -19.00 -10.65
CA GLU A 153 -26.10 -19.79 -11.74
C GLU A 153 -25.35 -21.11 -12.00
N ASN A 154 -24.13 -21.26 -11.46
CA ASN A 154 -23.28 -22.45 -11.56
C ASN A 154 -23.11 -22.96 -13.01
N ARG A 155 -22.80 -22.03 -13.93
CA ARG A 155 -22.65 -22.36 -15.36
C ARG A 155 -21.43 -23.24 -15.62
N PRO A 156 -21.53 -24.21 -16.55
CA PRO A 156 -20.40 -25.06 -16.92
C PRO A 156 -19.22 -24.26 -17.49
N VAL A 157 -18.02 -24.68 -17.14
CA VAL A 157 -16.77 -24.22 -17.74
C VAL A 157 -16.12 -25.39 -18.47
N SER A 158 -15.97 -25.28 -19.77
CA SER A 158 -15.46 -26.35 -20.63
C SER A 158 -14.21 -25.94 -21.40
N VAL A 159 -13.46 -26.94 -21.85
CA VAL A 159 -12.27 -26.77 -22.68
C VAL A 159 -12.51 -27.46 -24.01
N SER A 160 -12.23 -26.77 -25.13
CA SER A 160 -12.20 -27.33 -26.48
C SER A 160 -10.89 -27.01 -27.18
N PHE A 161 -10.58 -27.75 -28.22
CA PHE A 161 -9.45 -27.49 -29.11
C PHE A 161 -10.00 -27.25 -30.52
N GLU A 162 -9.75 -26.05 -31.07
CA GLU A 162 -10.34 -25.61 -32.33
C GLU A 162 -9.30 -24.89 -33.19
N ASP A 163 -9.43 -24.98 -34.50
CA ASP A 163 -8.57 -24.23 -35.40
C ASP A 163 -8.90 -22.73 -35.34
N ALA A 164 -7.88 -21.90 -35.20
CA ALA A 164 -8.00 -20.44 -35.13
C ALA A 164 -8.77 -19.85 -36.34
N ALA A 165 -8.63 -20.47 -37.50
CA ALA A 165 -9.30 -20.02 -38.74
C ALA A 165 -10.82 -20.25 -38.72
N THR A 166 -11.30 -21.19 -37.91
CA THR A 166 -12.72 -21.58 -37.84
C THR A 166 -13.37 -21.26 -36.48
N ALA A 167 -12.56 -20.95 -35.47
CA ALA A 167 -13.06 -20.60 -34.14
C ALA A 167 -13.91 -19.33 -34.18
N THR A 168 -15.15 -19.39 -33.68
CA THR A 168 -16.10 -18.27 -33.68
C THR A 168 -16.51 -17.88 -32.27
N GLY A 169 -17.00 -16.64 -32.07
CA GLY A 169 -17.53 -16.17 -30.80
C GLY A 169 -16.47 -15.95 -29.72
N LEU A 170 -15.20 -15.86 -30.08
CA LEU A 170 -14.14 -15.51 -29.14
C LEU A 170 -14.27 -14.05 -28.70
N ARG A 171 -14.13 -13.78 -27.40
CA ARG A 171 -14.16 -12.41 -26.86
C ARG A 171 -13.03 -11.55 -27.43
N LYS A 172 -11.85 -12.12 -27.69
CA LYS A 172 -10.72 -11.47 -28.36
C LYS A 172 -10.31 -12.25 -29.61
N ALA A 173 -9.75 -11.55 -30.56
CA ALA A 173 -9.16 -12.17 -31.74
C ALA A 173 -8.15 -13.28 -31.36
N PRO A 174 -8.02 -14.36 -32.17
CA PRO A 174 -7.04 -15.41 -31.94
C PRO A 174 -5.64 -14.84 -31.79
N PRO A 175 -4.86 -15.26 -30.76
CA PRO A 175 -3.50 -14.75 -30.54
C PRO A 175 -2.45 -15.36 -31.48
N ARG A 176 -2.80 -16.45 -32.19
CA ARG A 176 -1.92 -17.19 -33.11
C ARG A 176 -2.76 -18.03 -34.09
N GLU A 177 -2.12 -18.52 -35.12
CA GLU A 177 -2.68 -19.51 -36.06
C GLU A 177 -2.61 -20.94 -35.48
N GLY A 178 -3.32 -21.88 -36.13
CA GLY A 178 -3.36 -23.30 -35.79
C GLY A 178 -4.34 -23.62 -34.65
N ILE A 179 -4.09 -24.70 -33.96
CA ILE A 179 -5.02 -25.21 -32.92
C ILE A 179 -4.90 -24.38 -31.65
N LEU A 180 -6.01 -23.81 -31.24
CA LEU A 180 -6.20 -23.07 -30.00
C LEU A 180 -6.86 -23.93 -28.95
N ARG A 181 -6.39 -23.86 -27.72
CA ARG A 181 -7.14 -24.31 -26.56
C ARG A 181 -8.09 -23.19 -26.15
N ILE A 182 -9.38 -23.45 -26.17
CA ILE A 182 -10.44 -22.49 -25.86
C ILE A 182 -11.10 -22.88 -24.55
N VAL A 183 -11.23 -21.92 -23.65
CA VAL A 183 -12.01 -22.03 -22.41
C VAL A 183 -13.33 -21.31 -22.62
N THR A 184 -14.43 -21.98 -22.33
CA THR A 184 -15.79 -21.45 -22.49
C THR A 184 -16.51 -21.47 -21.16
N ILE A 185 -16.95 -20.31 -20.66
CA ILE A 185 -17.97 -20.18 -19.63
C ILE A 185 -19.31 -20.08 -20.37
N ALA A 186 -20.18 -21.06 -20.18
CA ALA A 186 -21.43 -21.19 -20.96
C ALA A 186 -22.23 -19.89 -20.97
N ASP A 187 -22.54 -19.39 -22.18
CA ASP A 187 -23.27 -18.14 -22.47
C ASP A 187 -22.68 -16.86 -21.88
N VAL A 188 -21.38 -16.87 -21.51
CA VAL A 188 -20.72 -15.72 -20.87
C VAL A 188 -19.42 -15.34 -21.54
N ASP A 189 -18.46 -16.27 -21.62
CA ASP A 189 -17.12 -16.00 -22.17
C ASP A 189 -16.63 -17.17 -23.01
N ARG A 190 -15.88 -16.82 -24.05
CA ARG A 190 -15.18 -17.79 -24.88
C ARG A 190 -13.83 -17.20 -25.28
N SER A 191 -12.76 -17.77 -24.74
CA SER A 191 -11.42 -17.17 -24.84
C SER A 191 -10.36 -18.21 -25.08
N ALA A 192 -9.39 -17.92 -25.95
CA ALA A 192 -8.18 -18.71 -26.10
C ALA A 192 -7.34 -18.58 -24.84
N CYS A 193 -7.13 -19.70 -24.11
CA CYS A 193 -6.42 -19.70 -22.83
C CYS A 193 -5.71 -21.02 -22.56
N GLY A 194 -4.43 -20.96 -22.15
CA GLY A 194 -3.62 -22.11 -21.75
C GLY A 194 -3.72 -22.44 -20.26
N GLY A 195 -4.38 -21.61 -19.45
CA GLY A 195 -4.43 -21.74 -18.00
C GLY A 195 -5.34 -22.83 -17.45
N THR A 196 -5.32 -23.01 -16.14
CA THR A 196 -6.18 -23.97 -15.45
C THR A 196 -7.44 -23.27 -14.94
N HIS A 197 -8.60 -23.94 -15.08
CA HIS A 197 -9.90 -23.38 -14.76
C HIS A 197 -10.74 -24.34 -13.92
N VAL A 198 -11.69 -23.80 -13.16
CA VAL A 198 -12.70 -24.58 -12.44
C VAL A 198 -13.71 -25.20 -13.44
N ARG A 199 -14.48 -26.21 -13.01
CA ARG A 199 -15.46 -26.92 -13.86
C ARG A 199 -16.78 -26.19 -14.04
N ALA A 200 -17.12 -25.33 -13.09
CA ALA A 200 -18.32 -24.51 -13.14
C ALA A 200 -18.13 -23.21 -12.38
N THR A 201 -18.91 -22.18 -12.73
CA THR A 201 -18.77 -20.85 -12.11
C THR A 201 -19.01 -20.85 -10.61
N GLY A 202 -19.82 -21.76 -10.08
CA GLY A 202 -20.02 -21.91 -8.63
C GLY A 202 -18.75 -22.28 -7.87
N GLU A 203 -17.79 -22.95 -8.50
CA GLU A 203 -16.50 -23.29 -7.88
C GLU A 203 -15.53 -22.09 -7.81
N ILE A 204 -15.80 -20.98 -8.53
CA ILE A 204 -15.07 -19.72 -8.34
C ILE A 204 -15.25 -19.24 -6.89
N GLY A 205 -16.42 -19.49 -6.32
CA GLY A 205 -16.85 -18.91 -5.05
C GLY A 205 -17.18 -17.42 -5.21
N ALA A 206 -17.37 -16.71 -4.10
CA ALA A 206 -17.67 -15.28 -4.17
C ALA A 206 -16.55 -14.51 -4.86
N ILE A 207 -16.94 -13.47 -5.61
CA ILE A 207 -16.04 -12.48 -6.23
C ILE A 207 -16.22 -11.16 -5.49
N ALA A 208 -15.12 -10.52 -5.09
CA ALA A 208 -15.14 -9.20 -4.49
C ALA A 208 -14.17 -8.26 -5.23
N LEU A 209 -14.66 -7.09 -5.64
CA LEU A 209 -13.86 -5.99 -6.16
C LEU A 209 -13.38 -5.14 -4.98
N ARG A 210 -12.07 -4.84 -4.90
CA ARG A 210 -11.49 -4.23 -3.69
C ARG A 210 -11.10 -2.77 -3.88
N GLY A 211 -10.52 -2.44 -5.00
CA GLY A 211 -10.04 -1.11 -5.25
C GLY A 211 -9.78 -0.85 -6.72
N THR A 212 -9.62 0.41 -7.05
CA THR A 212 -9.24 0.85 -8.38
C THR A 212 -8.03 1.76 -8.31
N GLU A 213 -7.16 1.65 -9.31
CA GLU A 213 -6.00 2.50 -9.47
C GLU A 213 -5.91 2.95 -10.94
N ARG A 214 -5.60 4.23 -11.16
CA ARG A 214 -5.37 4.72 -12.52
C ARG A 214 -3.95 4.42 -12.96
N ILE A 215 -3.79 3.58 -13.99
CA ILE A 215 -2.50 3.22 -14.59
C ILE A 215 -2.42 3.84 -15.98
N ARG A 216 -1.79 5.01 -16.10
CA ARG A 216 -1.70 5.78 -17.37
C ARG A 216 -3.09 6.15 -17.92
N LYS A 217 -3.53 5.47 -18.99
CA LYS A 217 -4.85 5.67 -19.63
C LYS A 217 -5.86 4.57 -19.27
N GLN A 218 -5.47 3.61 -18.43
CA GLN A 218 -6.26 2.45 -18.04
C GLN A 218 -6.65 2.53 -16.57
N MET A 219 -7.69 1.79 -16.22
CA MET A 219 -8.09 1.57 -14.83
C MET A 219 -7.77 0.14 -14.42
N ARG A 220 -6.92 0.00 -13.43
CA ARG A 220 -6.70 -1.27 -12.73
C ARG A 220 -7.81 -1.50 -11.74
N VAL A 221 -8.41 -2.68 -11.79
CA VAL A 221 -9.42 -3.14 -10.84
C VAL A 221 -8.85 -4.34 -10.10
N GLU A 222 -8.68 -4.21 -8.78
CA GLU A 222 -8.29 -5.32 -7.90
C GLU A 222 -9.48 -6.20 -7.58
N PHE A 223 -9.28 -7.52 -7.61
CA PHE A 223 -10.32 -8.49 -7.29
C PHE A 223 -9.78 -9.67 -6.50
N LEU A 224 -10.70 -10.33 -5.82
CA LEU A 224 -10.50 -11.59 -5.09
C LEU A 224 -11.59 -12.57 -5.48
N CYS A 225 -11.25 -13.87 -5.53
CA CYS A 225 -12.22 -14.95 -5.73
C CYS A 225 -12.09 -16.01 -4.63
N GLY A 226 -13.21 -16.65 -4.31
CA GLY A 226 -13.27 -17.85 -3.47
C GLY A 226 -12.68 -17.68 -2.07
N ALA A 227 -11.72 -18.53 -1.72
CA ALA A 227 -11.14 -18.53 -0.38
C ALA A 227 -10.45 -17.23 -0.02
N ARG A 228 -9.95 -16.45 -1.00
CA ARG A 228 -9.35 -15.14 -0.75
C ARG A 228 -10.38 -14.13 -0.24
N VAL A 229 -11.61 -14.15 -0.78
CA VAL A 229 -12.71 -13.31 -0.31
C VAL A 229 -13.04 -13.60 1.16
N VAL A 230 -13.14 -14.89 1.52
CA VAL A 230 -13.46 -15.29 2.90
C VAL A 230 -12.36 -14.84 3.88
N ARG A 231 -11.08 -15.04 3.52
CA ARG A 231 -9.96 -14.57 4.35
C ARG A 231 -9.97 -13.06 4.52
N GLN A 232 -10.20 -12.32 3.43
CA GLN A 232 -10.24 -10.86 3.49
C GLN A 232 -11.42 -10.35 4.30
N ALA A 233 -12.62 -10.92 4.13
CA ALA A 233 -13.80 -10.56 4.92
C ALA A 233 -13.57 -10.78 6.42
N ARG A 234 -12.87 -11.86 6.80
CA ARG A 234 -12.48 -12.11 8.19
C ARG A 234 -11.52 -11.04 8.72
N ALA A 235 -10.49 -10.71 7.96
CA ALA A 235 -9.53 -9.66 8.32
C ALA A 235 -10.20 -8.27 8.44
N ASP A 236 -11.08 -7.93 7.50
CA ASP A 236 -11.85 -6.68 7.54
C ASP A 236 -12.76 -6.63 8.78
N PHE A 237 -13.43 -7.74 9.12
CA PHE A 237 -14.26 -7.85 10.32
C PHE A 237 -13.43 -7.68 11.61
N GLU A 238 -12.26 -8.31 11.70
CA GLU A 238 -11.37 -8.21 12.86
C GLU A 238 -10.84 -6.78 13.04
N ALA A 239 -10.42 -6.13 11.94
CA ALA A 239 -9.98 -4.74 11.96
C ALA A 239 -11.11 -3.77 12.40
N LEU A 240 -12.32 -3.92 11.84
CA LEU A 240 -13.46 -3.11 12.23
C LEU A 240 -13.88 -3.36 13.69
N SER A 241 -13.83 -4.62 14.14
CA SER A 241 -14.12 -4.98 15.53
C SER A 241 -13.14 -4.34 16.51
N ALA A 242 -11.84 -4.31 16.16
CA ALA A 242 -10.84 -3.64 17.00
C ALA A 242 -11.10 -2.12 17.11
N ILE A 243 -11.48 -1.48 16.00
CA ILE A 243 -11.86 -0.06 15.99
C ILE A 243 -13.10 0.16 16.85
N ALA A 244 -14.14 -0.63 16.66
CA ALA A 244 -15.39 -0.53 17.41
C ALA A 244 -15.17 -0.68 18.93
N LEU A 245 -14.33 -1.65 19.31
CA LEU A 245 -13.96 -1.86 20.71
C LEU A 245 -13.20 -0.65 21.30
N SER A 246 -12.29 -0.05 20.53
CA SER A 246 -11.51 1.12 21.01
C SER A 246 -12.39 2.33 21.33
N VAL A 247 -13.48 2.49 20.59
CA VAL A 247 -14.46 3.59 20.77
C VAL A 247 -15.70 3.15 21.56
N LYS A 248 -15.74 1.91 22.05
CA LYS A 248 -16.87 1.32 22.81
C LYS A 248 -18.20 1.41 22.08
N ALA A 249 -18.21 1.13 20.79
CA ALA A 249 -19.38 1.19 19.91
C ALA A 249 -19.68 -0.18 19.28
N SER A 250 -20.87 -0.34 18.71
CA SER A 250 -21.18 -1.44 17.80
C SER A 250 -20.42 -1.26 16.47
N LEU A 251 -20.29 -2.33 15.68
CA LEU A 251 -19.65 -2.27 14.36
C LEU A 251 -20.30 -1.23 13.43
N ALA A 252 -21.63 -1.13 13.49
CA ALA A 252 -22.40 -0.20 12.66
C ALA A 252 -22.19 1.27 13.06
N GLU A 253 -21.99 1.54 14.36
CA GLU A 253 -21.85 2.90 14.89
C GLU A 253 -20.40 3.40 14.86
N ALA A 254 -19.43 2.50 14.88
CA ALA A 254 -18.00 2.84 14.98
C ALA A 254 -17.51 3.88 13.95
N PRO A 255 -17.86 3.81 12.64
CA PRO A 255 -17.42 4.82 11.67
C PRO A 255 -17.91 6.22 11.99
N ALA A 256 -19.19 6.36 12.37
CA ALA A 256 -19.77 7.65 12.72
C ALA A 256 -19.16 8.23 14.00
N LEU A 257 -18.93 7.39 15.01
CA LEU A 257 -18.33 7.80 16.28
C LEU A 257 -16.86 8.23 16.11
N VAL A 258 -16.07 7.49 15.33
CA VAL A 258 -14.68 7.88 15.00
C VAL A 258 -14.65 9.23 14.25
N ALA A 259 -15.58 9.45 13.32
CA ALA A 259 -15.67 10.73 12.61
C ALA A 259 -16.03 11.88 13.56
N ALA A 260 -16.97 11.66 14.48
CA ALA A 260 -17.37 12.65 15.49
C ALA A 260 -16.20 12.99 16.44
N GLN A 261 -15.51 11.98 16.99
CA GLN A 261 -14.33 12.19 17.85
C GLN A 261 -13.21 12.92 17.13
N SER A 262 -12.98 12.62 15.85
CA SER A 262 -11.98 13.33 15.04
C SER A 262 -12.35 14.80 14.83
N ALA A 263 -13.63 15.13 14.68
CA ALA A 263 -14.09 16.52 14.58
C ALA A 263 -13.91 17.23 15.93
N GLU A 264 -14.35 16.63 17.05
CA GLU A 264 -14.19 17.18 18.39
C GLU A 264 -12.72 17.43 18.76
N LEU A 265 -11.83 16.50 18.38
CA LEU A 265 -10.39 16.68 18.59
C LEU A 265 -9.86 17.92 17.83
N ARG A 266 -10.26 18.11 16.57
CA ARG A 266 -9.87 19.32 15.79
C ARG A 266 -10.36 20.60 16.45
N ASP A 267 -11.62 20.62 16.88
CA ASP A 267 -12.21 21.80 17.52
C ASP A 267 -11.53 22.10 18.85
N THR A 268 -11.24 21.07 19.64
CA THR A 268 -10.51 21.19 20.91
C THR A 268 -9.11 21.71 20.70
N MET A 269 -8.37 21.20 19.68
CA MET A 269 -7.04 21.73 19.33
C MET A 269 -7.08 23.18 18.89
N ALA A 270 -8.08 23.59 18.11
CA ALA A 270 -8.27 24.97 17.69
C ALA A 270 -8.60 25.88 18.90
N ALA A 271 -9.51 25.45 19.78
CA ALA A 271 -9.84 26.16 21.01
C ALA A 271 -8.64 26.31 21.94
N ARG A 272 -7.86 25.25 22.14
CA ARG A 272 -6.62 25.27 22.91
C ARG A 272 -5.65 26.31 22.36
N LYS A 273 -5.36 26.27 21.05
CA LYS A 273 -4.44 27.24 20.40
C LYS A 273 -4.91 28.68 20.55
N ARG A 274 -6.21 28.93 20.47
CA ARG A 274 -6.79 30.26 20.70
C ARG A 274 -6.56 30.71 22.15
N LEU A 275 -6.89 29.86 23.13
CA LEU A 275 -6.70 30.16 24.56
C LEU A 275 -5.24 30.37 24.93
N GLU A 276 -4.32 29.58 24.37
CA GLU A 276 -2.87 29.77 24.51
C GLU A 276 -2.44 31.17 23.98
N GLY A 277 -3.01 31.59 22.85
CA GLY A 277 -2.77 32.95 22.30
C GLY A 277 -3.33 34.05 23.18
N GLU A 278 -4.56 33.92 23.69
CA GLU A 278 -5.17 34.88 24.61
C GLU A 278 -4.37 35.00 25.93
N LEU A 279 -4.00 33.83 26.50
CA LEU A 279 -3.13 33.79 27.68
C LEU A 279 -1.79 34.46 27.44
N ALA A 280 -1.16 34.21 26.30
CA ALA A 280 0.11 34.83 25.91
C ALA A 280 0.02 36.38 25.85
N VAL A 281 -1.11 36.90 25.33
CA VAL A 281 -1.33 38.38 25.32
C VAL A 281 -1.42 38.95 26.74
N HIS A 282 -2.16 38.27 27.63
CA HIS A 282 -2.24 38.70 29.05
C HIS A 282 -0.88 38.64 29.76
N GLN A 283 -0.16 37.56 29.57
CA GLN A 283 1.18 37.38 30.13
C GLN A 283 2.18 38.43 29.58
N ALA A 284 2.09 38.71 28.28
CA ALA A 284 2.94 39.73 27.66
C ALA A 284 2.68 41.14 28.24
N ARG A 285 1.44 41.52 28.48
CA ARG A 285 1.09 42.80 29.11
C ARG A 285 1.59 42.88 30.55
N ALA A 286 1.39 41.86 31.35
CA ALA A 286 1.92 41.82 32.70
C ALA A 286 3.44 41.91 32.72
N LEU A 287 4.11 41.17 31.83
CA LEU A 287 5.56 41.20 31.70
C LEU A 287 6.07 42.59 31.26
N TYR A 288 5.34 43.24 30.35
CA TYR A 288 5.65 44.59 29.87
C TYR A 288 5.63 45.63 31.02
N GLU A 289 4.60 45.56 31.88
CA GLU A 289 4.47 46.45 33.05
C GLU A 289 5.57 46.22 34.08
N MET A 290 6.01 44.98 34.28
CA MET A 290 7.07 44.61 35.22
C MET A 290 8.49 44.88 34.71
N THR A 291 8.66 45.03 33.39
CA THR A 291 9.98 45.19 32.75
C THR A 291 10.31 46.67 32.64
N ALA A 292 11.32 47.19 33.37
CA ALA A 292 11.80 48.55 33.26
C ALA A 292 12.44 48.81 31.88
N PRO A 293 12.26 50.02 31.29
CA PRO A 293 12.97 50.37 30.06
C PRO A 293 14.47 50.57 30.30
N THR A 294 15.28 50.23 29.33
CA THR A 294 16.71 50.55 29.27
C THR A 294 16.90 52.08 29.06
N PRO A 295 18.15 52.62 29.17
CA PRO A 295 18.43 54.00 28.81
C PRO A 295 18.02 54.37 27.39
N ALA A 296 18.03 53.42 26.45
CA ALA A 296 17.53 53.57 25.08
C ALA A 296 15.99 53.55 24.96
N GLY A 297 15.27 53.33 26.07
CA GLY A 297 13.82 53.24 26.13
C GLY A 297 13.23 51.90 25.66
N VAL A 298 14.07 50.88 25.47
CA VAL A 298 13.63 49.52 25.05
C VAL A 298 13.40 48.63 26.29
N ARG A 299 12.31 47.85 26.31
CA ARG A 299 12.05 46.90 27.37
C ARG A 299 12.54 45.51 26.95
N VAL A 300 13.51 44.98 27.69
CA VAL A 300 14.13 43.65 27.39
C VAL A 300 13.67 42.62 28.41
N ALA A 301 12.85 41.69 27.99
CA ALA A 301 12.43 40.56 28.84
C ALA A 301 13.25 39.31 28.50
N VAL A 302 13.78 38.68 29.54
CA VAL A 302 14.53 37.41 29.40
C VAL A 302 13.81 36.31 30.16
N LEU A 303 13.44 35.24 29.45
CA LEU A 303 12.82 34.04 30.01
C LEU A 303 13.76 32.85 29.87
N ARG A 304 14.07 32.21 31.01
CA ARG A 304 14.81 30.97 31.04
C ARG A 304 13.91 29.85 31.54
N ARG A 305 13.94 28.71 30.87
CA ARG A 305 13.23 27.50 31.27
C ARG A 305 14.17 26.30 31.25
N ASP A 306 14.03 25.39 32.23
CA ASP A 306 14.82 24.18 32.28
C ASP A 306 14.33 23.15 31.23
N GLY A 307 13.02 23.09 30.98
CA GLY A 307 12.41 22.16 30.05
C GLY A 307 11.33 22.80 29.16
N GLY A 308 10.74 21.98 28.29
CA GLY A 308 9.78 22.40 27.28
C GLY A 308 10.43 22.70 25.92
N SER A 309 9.70 23.38 25.06
CA SER A 309 10.15 23.72 23.71
C SER A 309 10.04 25.22 23.44
N LEU A 310 10.76 25.72 22.42
CA LEU A 310 10.58 27.08 21.96
C LEU A 310 9.19 27.32 21.39
N GLU A 311 8.52 26.30 20.87
CA GLU A 311 7.16 26.41 20.34
C GLU A 311 6.15 26.80 21.46
N ASP A 312 6.35 26.31 22.67
CA ASP A 312 5.51 26.66 23.83
C ASP A 312 5.71 28.12 24.29
N ILE A 313 6.86 28.69 24.01
CA ILE A 313 7.22 30.05 24.38
C ILE A 313 6.91 31.07 23.27
N ARG A 314 6.84 30.58 22.04
CA ARG A 314 6.67 31.43 20.85
C ARG A 314 5.41 32.34 20.90
N PRO A 315 4.25 31.91 21.36
CA PRO A 315 3.07 32.76 21.50
C PRO A 315 3.35 33.96 22.43
N LEU A 316 3.98 33.72 23.57
CA LEU A 316 4.36 34.78 24.52
C LEU A 316 5.39 35.74 23.91
N ALA A 317 6.42 35.24 23.26
CA ALA A 317 7.45 36.03 22.62
C ALA A 317 6.87 36.93 21.53
N GLN A 318 5.98 36.42 20.70
CA GLN A 318 5.29 37.19 19.66
C GLN A 318 4.33 38.24 20.24
N ALA A 319 3.57 37.86 21.28
CA ALA A 319 2.68 38.78 21.97
C ALA A 319 3.46 39.92 22.65
N PHE A 320 4.61 39.66 23.27
CA PHE A 320 5.46 40.66 23.86
C PHE A 320 6.08 41.57 22.79
N ALA A 321 6.57 40.99 21.69
CA ALA A 321 7.12 41.73 20.55
C ALA A 321 6.08 42.57 19.77
N SER A 322 4.76 42.37 20.04
CA SER A 322 3.71 43.25 19.50
C SER A 322 3.47 44.51 20.33
N LEU A 323 4.10 44.63 21.51
CA LEU A 323 4.04 45.81 22.37
C LEU A 323 5.18 46.81 22.01
N PRO A 324 5.00 48.13 22.28
CA PRO A 324 5.95 49.14 21.84
C PRO A 324 7.34 48.95 22.47
N LYS A 325 8.38 49.11 21.66
CA LYS A 325 9.80 49.12 22.08
C LYS A 325 10.20 47.91 22.95
N THR A 326 9.85 46.73 22.52
CA THR A 326 10.10 45.47 23.25
C THR A 326 11.05 44.52 22.51
N VAL A 327 11.87 43.85 23.28
CA VAL A 327 12.66 42.70 22.83
C VAL A 327 12.49 41.56 23.85
N PHE A 328 12.17 40.37 23.35
CA PHE A 328 12.02 39.17 24.16
C PHE A 328 13.12 38.16 23.81
N VAL A 329 13.82 37.70 24.82
CA VAL A 329 14.85 36.67 24.71
C VAL A 329 14.39 35.46 25.50
N ALA A 330 14.26 34.29 24.88
CA ALA A 330 13.95 33.05 25.58
C ALA A 330 15.06 32.02 25.39
N ALA A 331 15.34 31.28 26.45
CA ALA A 331 16.26 30.14 26.47
C ALA A 331 15.63 28.91 27.08
N VAL A 332 15.77 27.74 26.43
CA VAL A 332 15.40 26.45 26.95
C VAL A 332 16.66 25.63 27.18
N LEU A 333 16.98 25.38 28.46
CA LEU A 333 18.25 24.79 28.87
C LEU A 333 18.39 23.34 28.44
N SER A 334 17.34 22.54 28.60
CA SER A 334 17.34 21.12 28.24
C SER A 334 17.63 20.83 26.77
N SER A 335 17.28 21.74 25.86
CA SER A 335 17.51 21.63 24.41
C SER A 335 18.58 22.55 23.90
N ALA A 336 19.21 23.35 24.78
CA ALA A 336 20.21 24.40 24.47
C ALA A 336 19.75 25.28 23.29
N THR A 337 18.50 25.76 23.35
CA THR A 337 17.86 26.56 22.29
C THR A 337 17.53 27.95 22.77
N VAL A 338 17.60 28.92 21.84
CA VAL A 338 17.32 30.32 22.09
C VAL A 338 16.36 30.87 21.04
N LEU A 339 15.50 31.79 21.47
CA LEU A 339 14.59 32.56 20.60
C LEU A 339 14.72 34.06 20.96
N VAL A 340 14.77 34.90 19.95
CA VAL A 340 14.72 36.37 20.09
C VAL A 340 13.52 36.86 19.27
N ALA A 341 12.65 37.67 19.89
CA ALA A 341 11.60 38.39 19.21
C ALA A 341 11.69 39.88 19.49
N ALA A 342 11.50 40.71 18.48
CA ALA A 342 11.66 42.17 18.59
C ALA A 342 10.47 42.89 17.96
N ALA A 343 10.02 43.98 18.61
CA ALA A 343 9.05 44.91 18.05
C ALA A 343 9.64 45.74 16.90
N ASP A 344 8.82 46.16 15.96
CA ASP A 344 9.27 46.96 14.79
C ASP A 344 9.95 48.29 15.19
N ASP A 345 9.52 48.87 16.31
CA ASP A 345 10.00 50.16 16.84
C ASP A 345 11.09 50.01 17.93
N ALA A 346 11.54 48.77 18.18
CA ALA A 346 12.60 48.51 19.15
C ALA A 346 14.02 48.89 18.64
N GLY A 347 14.18 49.12 17.34
CA GLY A 347 15.49 49.39 16.72
C GLY A 347 16.41 48.16 16.66
N VAL A 348 15.89 46.98 16.95
CA VAL A 348 16.61 45.70 17.01
C VAL A 348 16.14 44.78 15.91
N ASP A 349 17.06 44.28 15.09
CA ASP A 349 16.81 43.18 14.13
C ASP A 349 17.20 41.86 14.79
N ALA A 350 16.22 41.05 15.14
CA ALA A 350 16.43 39.79 15.85
C ALA A 350 17.35 38.83 15.07
N GLY A 351 17.23 38.75 13.74
CA GLY A 351 18.07 37.91 12.91
C GLY A 351 19.51 38.36 12.85
N ARG A 352 19.74 39.68 12.70
CA ARG A 352 21.08 40.26 12.68
C ARG A 352 21.75 40.22 14.04
N LEU A 353 20.99 40.35 15.11
CA LEU A 353 21.50 40.26 16.47
C LEU A 353 21.89 38.80 16.82
N LEU A 354 21.00 37.84 16.55
CA LEU A 354 21.18 36.47 17.00
C LEU A 354 22.22 35.71 16.18
N LYS A 355 22.28 35.88 14.86
CA LYS A 355 23.12 35.06 13.98
C LYS A 355 24.62 35.14 14.32
N PRO A 356 25.27 36.30 14.47
CA PRO A 356 26.68 36.36 14.84
C PRO A 356 26.95 35.87 16.26
N ALA A 357 26.03 36.12 17.20
CA ALA A 357 26.14 35.63 18.57
C ALA A 357 26.09 34.09 18.65
N LEU A 358 25.19 33.46 17.88
CA LEU A 358 25.16 31.99 17.74
C LEU A 358 26.48 31.44 17.17
N THR A 359 27.00 32.07 16.11
CA THR A 359 28.26 31.63 15.50
C THR A 359 29.42 31.71 16.50
N ALA A 360 29.50 32.77 17.27
CA ALA A 360 30.54 32.94 18.32
C ALA A 360 30.40 31.92 19.45
N ALA A 361 29.17 31.49 19.78
CA ALA A 361 28.89 30.44 20.76
C ALA A 361 28.99 29.01 20.18
N GLY A 362 29.47 28.81 18.94
CA GLY A 362 29.55 27.49 18.29
C GLY A 362 28.21 26.93 17.88
N GLY A 363 27.17 27.74 17.84
CA GLY A 363 25.80 27.37 17.52
C GLY A 363 25.43 27.65 16.06
N ARG A 364 24.16 27.37 15.73
CA ARG A 364 23.56 27.60 14.42
C ARG A 364 22.13 28.10 14.56
N GLY A 365 21.70 28.94 13.64
CA GLY A 365 20.34 29.45 13.62
C GLY A 365 20.24 30.71 12.78
N GLY A 366 19.10 31.38 12.87
CA GLY A 366 18.80 32.62 12.17
C GLY A 366 17.30 32.91 12.21
N GLY A 367 16.88 33.89 11.41
CA GLY A 367 15.46 34.25 11.35
C GLY A 367 15.26 35.56 10.61
N SER A 368 14.09 36.15 10.81
CA SER A 368 13.69 37.47 10.31
C SER A 368 14.05 38.57 11.28
N PRO A 369 13.92 39.86 10.89
CA PRO A 369 14.09 40.98 11.82
C PRO A 369 13.19 40.90 13.06
N LYS A 370 12.00 40.30 12.96
CA LYS A 370 11.02 40.21 14.04
C LYS A 370 11.20 38.98 14.94
N LEU A 371 11.71 37.88 14.39
CA LEU A 371 11.82 36.63 15.11
C LEU A 371 12.99 35.79 14.59
N ALA A 372 13.89 35.41 15.47
CA ALA A 372 15.02 34.56 15.17
C ALA A 372 15.20 33.51 16.25
N GLN A 373 15.72 32.32 15.88
CA GLN A 373 15.96 31.22 16.80
C GLN A 373 17.21 30.44 16.40
N GLY A 374 17.75 29.70 17.36
CA GLY A 374 18.92 28.87 17.13
C GLY A 374 19.20 27.89 18.26
N THR A 375 20.25 27.12 18.04
CA THR A 375 20.75 26.15 19.02
C THR A 375 22.23 26.37 19.27
N VAL A 376 22.69 26.07 20.49
CA VAL A 376 24.10 26.06 20.88
C VAL A 376 24.50 24.68 21.37
N PRO A 377 25.80 24.36 21.50
CA PRO A 377 26.27 23.04 21.85
C PRO A 377 25.80 22.52 23.22
N ASN A 378 25.64 23.39 24.22
CA ASN A 378 25.26 23.03 25.58
C ASN A 378 24.63 24.19 26.34
N ALA A 379 24.16 23.96 27.56
CA ALA A 379 23.52 24.94 28.43
C ALA A 379 24.45 26.06 28.86
N ASP A 380 25.76 25.80 29.11
CA ASP A 380 26.73 26.83 29.52
C ASP A 380 26.96 27.85 28.40
N ALA A 381 27.08 27.38 27.15
CA ALA A 381 27.16 28.24 25.97
C ALA A 381 25.86 29.05 25.78
N LEU A 382 24.70 28.48 26.15
CA LEU A 382 23.40 29.15 26.08
C LEU A 382 23.32 30.31 27.08
N ASP A 383 23.79 30.12 28.31
CA ASP A 383 23.78 31.16 29.34
C ASP A 383 24.71 32.33 28.96
N GLY A 384 25.90 32.04 28.43
CA GLY A 384 26.82 33.05 27.89
C GLY A 384 26.18 33.82 26.73
N LEU A 385 25.51 33.12 25.82
CA LEU A 385 24.80 33.71 24.69
C LEU A 385 23.68 34.67 25.14
N VAL A 386 22.83 34.23 26.07
CA VAL A 386 21.73 35.06 26.59
C VAL A 386 22.22 36.35 27.23
N ASN A 387 23.31 36.29 27.99
CA ASN A 387 23.93 37.48 28.59
C ASN A 387 24.48 38.43 27.51
N THR A 388 25.20 37.89 26.53
CA THR A 388 25.70 38.66 25.38
C THR A 388 24.56 39.36 24.61
N LEU A 389 23.44 38.68 24.35
CA LEU A 389 22.27 39.24 23.68
C LEU A 389 21.63 40.36 24.51
N ARG A 390 21.48 40.17 25.82
CA ARG A 390 20.93 41.17 26.72
C ARG A 390 21.80 42.44 26.75
N ASP A 391 23.11 42.27 26.89
CA ASP A 391 24.05 43.38 27.01
C ASP A 391 24.20 44.16 25.69
N ALA A 392 23.97 43.50 24.53
CA ALA A 392 23.96 44.13 23.22
C ALA A 392 22.68 44.96 22.94
N ILE A 393 21.60 44.75 23.71
CA ILE A 393 20.31 45.45 23.57
C ILE A 393 20.18 46.61 24.62
N ALA A 394 20.88 46.48 25.76
CA ALA A 394 20.83 47.43 26.87
C ALA A 394 21.52 48.74 26.53
#